data_e55c4cb4ed56ffcaaff3b31e902e331e
#
_entry.id   e55c4cb4ed56ffcaaff3b31e902e331e
#
_cell.length_a   1.000
_cell.length_b   1.000
_cell.length_c   1.000
_cell.angle_alpha   90.00
_cell.angle_beta   90.00
_cell.angle_gamma   90.00
#
_symmetry.space_group_name_H-M   'P 1'
#
loop_
_entity.id
_entity.type
_entity.pdbx_description
1 polymer ?
#
loop_
_entity_poly.entity_id
_entity_poly.type
_entity_poly.pdbx_seq_one_letter_code
_entity_poly.pdbx_strand_id
1 'polypeptide(L)'
;MRAIAGLSMGGGHTITATINYPEVFGYIGVFSSGIFQPYEDLDGKMLALKASGVKKYWVACGEDDFVMESNKKLLVALDKSGMEYEYYENSGGHSWKNWRIYLSMFSPMLF
;
A
#
# COMPACT_ATOMS: atom_id res chain seq x y z
N MET A 1 -1.81 13.35 -13.33
CA MET A 1 -1.78 12.59 -12.06
C MET A 1 -1.68 11.11 -12.37
N ARG A 2 -0.81 10.41 -11.69
CA ARG A 2 -0.57 8.98 -11.93
C ARG A 2 -0.97 8.12 -10.75
N ALA A 3 -1.39 6.90 -11.05
CA ALA A 3 -1.73 5.90 -10.05
C ALA A 3 -0.84 4.68 -10.21
N ILE A 4 -0.56 4.01 -9.10
CA ILE A 4 0.13 2.73 -9.09
C ILE A 4 -0.56 1.81 -8.08
N ALA A 5 -0.68 0.55 -8.42
CA ALA A 5 -1.18 -0.47 -7.52
C ALA A 5 -0.47 -1.78 -7.78
N GLY A 6 -0.38 -2.60 -6.75
CA GLY A 6 0.22 -3.91 -6.88
C GLY A 6 -0.32 -4.87 -5.85
N LEU A 7 -0.32 -6.15 -6.21
CA LEU A 7 -0.72 -7.23 -5.33
C LEU A 7 0.47 -8.13 -5.01
N SER A 8 0.51 -8.68 -3.81
CA SER A 8 1.54 -9.60 -3.36
C SER A 8 2.94 -8.99 -3.56
N MET A 9 3.84 -9.65 -4.28
CA MET A 9 5.17 -9.12 -4.60
C MET A 9 5.07 -7.77 -5.33
N GLY A 10 4.09 -7.60 -6.22
CA GLY A 10 3.84 -6.34 -6.91
C GLY A 10 3.47 -5.20 -5.95
N GLY A 11 2.82 -5.51 -4.84
CA GLY A 11 2.59 -4.53 -3.77
C GLY A 11 3.88 -4.07 -3.12
N GLY A 12 4.82 -4.99 -2.90
CA GLY A 12 6.16 -4.65 -2.41
C GLY A 12 6.90 -3.74 -3.39
N HIS A 13 6.81 -4.02 -4.69
CA HIS A 13 7.38 -3.17 -5.73
C HIS A 13 6.71 -1.78 -5.74
N THR A 14 5.41 -1.71 -5.50
CA THR A 14 4.67 -0.46 -5.40
C THR A 14 5.19 0.38 -4.23
N ILE A 15 5.41 -0.24 -3.08
CA ILE A 15 5.98 0.44 -1.92
C ILE A 15 7.37 0.98 -2.25
N THR A 16 8.23 0.13 -2.81
CA THR A 16 9.59 0.52 -3.18
C THR A 16 9.60 1.69 -4.18
N ALA A 17 8.80 1.60 -5.23
CA ALA A 17 8.74 2.65 -6.26
C ALA A 17 8.27 3.98 -5.67
N THR A 18 7.25 3.96 -4.83
CA THR A 18 6.67 5.19 -4.31
C THR A 18 7.55 5.89 -3.28
N ILE A 19 8.24 5.14 -2.43
CA ILE A 19 9.14 5.77 -1.44
C ILE A 19 10.44 6.27 -2.05
N ASN A 20 10.86 5.71 -3.20
CA ASN A 20 12.06 6.16 -3.89
C ASN A 20 11.78 7.27 -4.92
N TYR A 21 10.55 7.37 -5.40
CA TYR A 21 10.11 8.39 -6.36
C TYR A 21 8.81 9.03 -5.89
N PRO A 22 8.84 9.78 -4.77
CA PRO A 22 7.62 10.18 -4.07
C PRO A 22 6.72 11.16 -4.86
N GLU A 23 7.25 11.85 -5.85
CA GLU A 23 6.49 12.85 -6.60
C GLU A 23 5.79 12.29 -7.84
N VAL A 24 6.01 11.01 -8.17
CA VAL A 24 5.51 10.44 -9.43
C VAL A 24 4.04 10.02 -9.33
N PHE A 25 3.62 9.44 -8.21
CA PHE A 25 2.28 8.87 -8.08
C PHE A 25 1.48 9.58 -7.01
N GLY A 26 0.24 9.94 -7.34
CA GLY A 26 -0.69 10.53 -6.39
C GLY A 26 -1.69 9.55 -5.81
N TYR A 27 -1.87 8.39 -6.44
CA TYR A 27 -2.82 7.36 -6.01
C TYR A 27 -2.08 6.04 -5.89
N ILE A 28 -2.11 5.44 -4.71
CA ILE A 28 -1.30 4.27 -4.38
C ILE A 28 -2.20 3.18 -3.80
N GLY A 29 -2.14 1.98 -4.36
CA GLY A 29 -2.88 0.82 -3.87
C GLY A 29 -1.94 -0.34 -3.58
N VAL A 30 -2.05 -0.91 -2.38
CA VAL A 30 -1.24 -2.07 -1.96
C VAL A 30 -2.19 -3.18 -1.52
N PHE A 31 -2.21 -4.28 -2.27
CA PHE A 31 -3.16 -5.38 -2.07
C PHE A 31 -2.42 -6.64 -1.66
N SER A 32 -2.84 -7.27 -0.55
CA SER A 32 -2.26 -8.54 -0.08
C SER A 32 -0.73 -8.49 -0.04
N SER A 33 -0.19 -7.46 0.60
CA SER A 33 1.24 -7.19 0.56
C SER A 33 1.66 -6.40 1.80
N GLY A 34 2.89 -5.90 1.81
CA GLY A 34 3.41 -5.11 2.91
C GLY A 34 4.93 -4.97 2.83
N ILE A 35 5.54 -4.77 3.97
CA ILE A 35 6.99 -4.63 4.09
C ILE A 35 7.60 -6.02 4.23
N PHE A 36 8.21 -6.52 3.15
CA PHE A 36 8.83 -7.86 3.12
C PHE A 36 10.31 -7.85 3.47
N GLN A 37 10.93 -6.69 3.43
CA GLN A 37 12.37 -6.55 3.62
C GLN A 37 12.66 -5.24 4.34
N PRO A 38 13.81 -5.10 5.01
CA PRO A 38 14.19 -3.82 5.60
C PRO A 38 14.49 -2.79 4.49
N TYR A 39 14.07 -1.55 4.73
CA TYR A 39 14.41 -0.43 3.87
C TYR A 39 15.34 0.51 4.63
N GLU A 40 16.30 1.08 3.91
CA GLU A 40 17.14 2.14 4.46
C GLU A 40 16.28 3.41 4.67
N ASP A 41 16.28 3.92 5.90
CA ASP A 41 15.55 5.13 6.27
C ASP A 41 14.09 5.12 5.84
N LEU A 42 13.37 4.05 6.16
CA LEU A 42 11.96 3.92 5.79
C LEU A 42 11.13 5.09 6.33
N ASP A 43 11.35 5.48 7.59
CA ASP A 43 10.57 6.54 8.22
C ASP A 43 10.76 7.88 7.51
N GLY A 44 11.99 8.22 7.15
CA GLY A 44 12.31 9.45 6.41
C GLY A 44 11.71 9.42 5.01
N LYS A 45 11.77 8.28 4.33
CA LYS A 45 11.20 8.13 2.98
C LYS A 45 9.68 8.22 3.00
N MET A 46 9.03 7.67 4.02
CA MET A 46 7.57 7.80 4.18
C MET A 46 7.16 9.25 4.44
N LEU A 47 7.93 9.98 5.24
CA LEU A 47 7.67 11.40 5.46
C LEU A 47 7.80 12.19 4.17
N ALA A 48 8.80 11.90 3.35
CA ALA A 48 8.96 12.55 2.05
C ALA A 48 7.79 12.22 1.10
N LEU A 49 7.32 10.98 1.12
CA LEU A 49 6.16 10.59 0.33
C LEU A 49 4.91 11.35 0.78
N LYS A 50 4.68 11.46 2.06
CA LYS A 50 3.56 12.25 2.60
C LYS A 50 3.66 13.70 2.15
N ALA A 51 4.84 14.30 2.25
CA ALA A 51 5.07 15.69 1.89
C ALA A 51 4.86 15.95 0.39
N SER A 52 4.97 14.93 -0.46
CA SER A 52 4.78 15.05 -1.90
C SER A 52 3.33 15.29 -2.32
N GLY A 53 2.38 15.10 -1.40
CA GLY A 53 0.97 15.36 -1.67
C GLY A 53 0.21 14.17 -2.24
N VAL A 54 0.41 12.98 -1.68
CA VAL A 54 -0.37 11.80 -2.05
C VAL A 54 -1.86 12.06 -1.79
N LYS A 55 -2.68 11.82 -2.81
CA LYS A 55 -4.12 12.06 -2.73
C LYS A 55 -4.90 10.88 -2.17
N LYS A 56 -4.43 9.66 -2.43
CA LYS A 56 -5.06 8.44 -1.92
C LYS A 56 -4.01 7.38 -1.70
N TYR A 57 -3.96 6.85 -0.50
CA TYR A 57 -3.18 5.65 -0.18
C TYR A 57 -4.16 4.61 0.34
N TRP A 58 -4.30 3.50 -0.36
CA TRP A 58 -5.28 2.48 -0.04
C TRP A 58 -4.61 1.12 0.11
N VAL A 59 -4.88 0.47 1.23
CA VAL A 59 -4.27 -0.82 1.58
C VAL A 59 -5.38 -1.82 1.84
N ALA A 60 -5.23 -3.03 1.32
CA ALA A 60 -6.18 -4.10 1.55
C ALA A 60 -5.47 -5.43 1.77
N CYS A 61 -5.99 -6.22 2.71
CA CYS A 61 -5.43 -7.54 3.01
C CYS A 61 -6.53 -8.42 3.63
N GLY A 62 -6.52 -9.71 3.31
CA GLY A 62 -7.40 -10.67 3.97
C GLY A 62 -6.87 -11.02 5.36
N GLU A 63 -7.77 -11.24 6.32
CA GLU A 63 -7.37 -11.55 7.70
C GLU A 63 -6.58 -12.87 7.82
N ASP A 64 -6.81 -13.81 6.90
CA ASP A 64 -6.12 -15.11 6.87
C ASP A 64 -4.99 -15.15 5.83
N ASP A 65 -4.60 -14.00 5.27
CA ASP A 65 -3.52 -13.93 4.30
C ASP A 65 -2.17 -14.15 5.01
N PHE A 66 -1.32 -14.98 4.44
CA PHE A 66 -0.01 -15.28 5.02
C PHE A 66 0.92 -14.05 5.06
N VAL A 67 0.62 -13.01 4.29
CA VAL A 67 1.41 -11.75 4.32
C VAL A 67 0.89 -10.75 5.35
N MET A 68 -0.08 -11.12 6.18
CA MET A 68 -0.69 -10.18 7.13
C MET A 68 0.35 -9.51 8.04
N GLU A 69 1.38 -10.23 8.49
CA GLU A 69 2.41 -9.64 9.34
C GLU A 69 3.20 -8.55 8.59
N SER A 70 3.51 -8.77 7.31
CA SER A 70 4.16 -7.77 6.47
C SER A 70 3.24 -6.57 6.21
N ASN A 71 1.95 -6.83 6.05
CA ASN A 71 0.93 -5.79 5.90
C ASN A 71 0.87 -4.90 7.16
N LYS A 72 0.90 -5.50 8.34
CA LYS A 72 0.91 -4.74 9.60
C LYS A 72 2.13 -3.83 9.72
N LYS A 73 3.29 -4.29 9.24
CA LYS A 73 4.50 -3.45 9.21
C LYS A 73 4.31 -2.21 8.34
N LEU A 74 3.63 -2.35 7.21
CA LEU A 74 3.29 -1.21 6.36
C LEU A 74 2.36 -0.24 7.10
N LEU A 75 1.32 -0.74 7.75
CA LEU A 75 0.38 0.10 8.49
C LEU A 75 1.08 0.88 9.60
N VAL A 76 2.01 0.24 10.32
CA VAL A 76 2.82 0.91 11.34
C VAL A 76 3.65 2.04 10.73
N ALA A 77 4.28 1.80 9.57
CA ALA A 77 5.09 2.82 8.90
C ALA A 77 4.24 4.01 8.44
N LEU A 78 3.04 3.74 7.92
CA LEU A 78 2.09 4.78 7.54
C LEU A 78 1.65 5.60 8.73
N ASP A 79 1.32 4.95 9.84
CA ASP A 79 0.91 5.63 11.07
C ASP A 79 2.03 6.52 11.63
N LYS A 80 3.27 6.02 11.64
CA LYS A 80 4.42 6.81 12.12
C LYS A 80 4.65 8.06 11.30
N SER A 81 4.41 7.99 9.99
CA SER A 81 4.60 9.15 9.10
C SER A 81 3.46 10.15 9.18
N GLY A 82 2.33 9.78 9.79
CA GLY A 82 1.11 10.58 9.75
C GLY A 82 0.42 10.58 8.40
N MET A 83 0.75 9.64 7.51
CA MET A 83 0.11 9.50 6.21
C MET A 83 -1.37 9.19 6.38
N GLU A 84 -2.22 9.92 5.67
CA GLU A 84 -3.63 9.58 5.58
C GLU A 84 -3.77 8.40 4.62
N TYR A 85 -4.42 7.33 5.09
CA TYR A 85 -4.65 6.15 4.28
C TYR A 85 -5.97 5.49 4.68
N GLU A 86 -6.50 4.67 3.78
CA GLU A 86 -7.64 3.81 4.07
C GLU A 86 -7.18 2.36 4.09
N TYR A 87 -7.68 1.59 5.03
CA TYR A 87 -7.36 0.17 5.14
C TYR A 87 -8.64 -0.65 5.08
N TYR A 88 -8.64 -1.66 4.21
CA TYR A 88 -9.74 -2.59 4.09
C TYR A 88 -9.25 -4.01 4.41
N GLU A 89 -9.86 -4.63 5.40
CA GLU A 89 -9.58 -6.01 5.77
C GLU A 89 -10.86 -6.81 5.62
N ASN A 90 -10.77 -7.94 4.92
CA ASN A 90 -11.89 -8.85 4.76
C ASN A 90 -11.52 -10.25 5.20
N SER A 91 -12.49 -11.16 5.23
CA SER A 91 -12.23 -12.56 5.47
C SER A 91 -11.52 -13.18 4.27
N GLY A 92 -10.80 -14.28 4.52
CA GLY A 92 -10.11 -15.01 3.47
C GLY A 92 -8.65 -14.65 3.39
N GLY A 93 -7.98 -15.19 2.38
CA GLY A 93 -6.54 -15.15 2.29
C GLY A 93 -6.02 -14.62 0.96
N HIS A 94 -4.87 -15.12 0.58
CA HIS A 94 -4.11 -14.72 -0.60
C HIS A 94 -4.73 -15.34 -1.86
N SER A 95 -5.70 -14.69 -2.46
CA SER A 95 -6.51 -15.29 -3.53
C SER A 95 -6.93 -14.31 -4.61
N TRP A 96 -7.20 -14.82 -5.80
CA TRP A 96 -7.73 -14.05 -6.93
C TRP A 96 -9.08 -13.43 -6.61
N LYS A 97 -9.91 -14.12 -5.82
CA LYS A 97 -11.22 -13.59 -5.41
C LYS A 97 -11.05 -12.28 -4.64
N ASN A 98 -10.14 -12.25 -3.66
CA ASN A 98 -9.89 -11.05 -2.87
C ASN A 98 -9.24 -9.96 -3.72
N TRP A 99 -8.28 -10.31 -4.58
CA TRP A 99 -7.60 -9.33 -5.42
C TRP A 99 -8.56 -8.62 -6.37
N ARG A 100 -9.53 -9.35 -6.93
CA ARG A 100 -10.58 -8.74 -7.77
C ARG A 100 -11.46 -7.79 -6.96
N ILE A 101 -11.80 -8.18 -5.74
CA ILE A 101 -12.56 -7.32 -4.83
C ILE A 101 -11.79 -6.02 -4.58
N TYR A 102 -10.50 -6.12 -4.24
CA TYR A 102 -9.68 -4.94 -3.95
C TYR A 102 -9.58 -4.02 -5.16
N LEU A 103 -9.33 -4.56 -6.33
CA LEU A 103 -9.24 -3.76 -7.54
C LEU A 103 -10.57 -3.06 -7.84
N SER A 104 -11.69 -3.74 -7.66
CA SER A 104 -13.02 -3.16 -7.89
C SER A 104 -13.33 -2.04 -6.91
N MET A 105 -12.78 -2.07 -5.70
CA MET A 105 -12.94 -1.02 -4.71
C MET A 105 -12.00 0.16 -4.97
N PHE A 106 -10.76 -0.12 -5.38
CA PHE A 106 -9.74 0.91 -5.56
C PHE A 106 -9.94 1.70 -6.86
N SER A 107 -10.27 1.04 -7.95
CA SER A 107 -10.31 1.72 -9.26
C SER A 107 -11.30 2.90 -9.32
N PRO A 108 -12.48 2.86 -8.68
CA PRO A 108 -13.36 4.04 -8.66
C PRO A 108 -12.81 5.23 -7.87
N MET A 109 -11.79 5.02 -7.04
CA MET A 109 -11.18 6.09 -6.23
C MET A 109 -10.20 6.94 -7.03
N LEU A 110 -9.83 6.48 -8.25
CA LEU A 110 -8.81 7.14 -9.06
C LEU A 110 -9.33 8.43 -9.66
N PHE A 111 -8.49 9.46 -9.57
CA PHE A 111 -8.76 10.76 -10.17
C PHE A 111 -10.07 11.36 -9.70
#